data_7d2889adfa3d48077cab0e04dbf540bf
#
_entry.id   7d2889adfa3d48077cab0e04dbf540bf
#
_cell.length_a   1.000
_cell.length_b   1.000
_cell.length_c   1.000
_cell.angle_alpha   90.00
_cell.angle_beta   90.00
_cell.angle_gamma   90.00
#
_symmetry.space_group_name_H-M   'P 1'
#
loop_
_entity.id
_entity.type
_entity.pdbx_description
1 polymer ?
#
loop_
_entity_poly.entity_id
_entity_poly.type
_entity_poly.pdbx_seq_one_letter_code
_entity_poly.pdbx_strand_id
1 'polypeptide(L)'
;MSTIGRELNYHRGFGPYIIRSIISDELHKILLSTANKIRKNKNLRTKLDYRKRLAGNLTEEYSYTGAFTSKQEKIVDEELKWLASHFTKFSKQLLNKDFSVEPDNIIIQKPVWVNFMKAGEWNPVHSHSGDISCVMYLKVPKEIAEENINSEMSSKSNTPSAGKIEFQYGDSIGYSQSGLMFTPQEKDIYFFPAKLKHMVYPFNSKTERISVSVNFADRINAMRNLQARGER
;
A
#
# COMPACT_ATOMS: atom_id res chain seq x y z
N MET A 1 -48.79 -18.41 7.18
CA MET A 1 -48.08 -17.45 8.04
C MET A 1 -47.70 -16.27 7.13
N SER A 2 -48.32 -15.11 7.36
CA SER A 2 -48.01 -13.91 6.56
C SER A 2 -46.62 -13.42 6.94
N THR A 3 -45.70 -13.40 5.98
CA THR A 3 -44.41 -12.69 6.12
C THR A 3 -44.76 -11.20 6.18
N ILE A 4 -44.73 -10.65 7.39
CA ILE A 4 -44.75 -9.21 7.58
C ILE A 4 -43.47 -8.71 6.88
N GLY A 5 -43.61 -8.07 5.72
CA GLY A 5 -42.49 -7.45 5.00
C GLY A 5 -41.93 -6.32 5.84
N ARG A 6 -40.94 -6.63 6.70
CA ARG A 6 -40.15 -5.60 7.39
C ARG A 6 -39.02 -5.16 6.45
N GLU A 7 -38.93 -3.88 6.21
CA GLU A 7 -37.79 -3.29 5.54
C GLU A 7 -36.58 -3.40 6.46
N LEU A 8 -35.51 -4.08 5.99
CA LEU A 8 -34.26 -4.24 6.72
C LEU A 8 -33.25 -3.22 6.16
N ASN A 9 -32.91 -2.24 6.95
CA ASN A 9 -31.86 -1.27 6.64
C ASN A 9 -30.52 -1.73 7.19
N TYR A 10 -29.45 -1.58 6.42
CA TYR A 10 -28.10 -1.88 6.86
C TYR A 10 -27.21 -0.64 6.69
N HIS A 11 -26.21 -0.52 7.58
CA HIS A 11 -25.22 0.56 7.52
C HIS A 11 -23.84 -0.02 7.19
N ARG A 12 -23.15 0.61 6.24
CA ARG A 12 -21.75 0.37 5.91
C ARG A 12 -20.94 1.63 6.24
N GLY A 13 -19.59 1.53 6.17
CA GLY A 13 -18.71 2.67 6.39
C GLY A 13 -18.25 2.81 7.83
N PHE A 14 -18.29 1.72 8.59
CA PHE A 14 -17.70 1.65 9.92
C PHE A 14 -16.27 1.11 9.79
N GLY A 15 -15.29 1.96 10.06
CA GLY A 15 -13.87 1.63 9.94
C GLY A 15 -13.17 2.27 8.72
N PRO A 16 -11.88 1.97 8.53
CA PRO A 16 -11.10 2.47 7.40
C PRO A 16 -11.54 1.80 6.09
N TYR A 17 -11.32 2.50 4.98
CA TYR A 17 -11.51 1.94 3.65
C TYR A 17 -10.16 1.79 2.93
N ILE A 18 -10.13 0.87 1.96
CA ILE A 18 -8.99 0.60 1.10
C ILE A 18 -9.48 0.71 -0.34
N ILE A 19 -8.73 1.40 -1.17
CA ILE A 19 -9.01 1.51 -2.60
C ILE A 19 -7.93 0.77 -3.37
N ARG A 20 -8.35 -0.16 -4.23
CA ARG A 20 -7.49 -0.80 -5.23
C ARG A 20 -7.70 -0.13 -6.57
N SER A 21 -6.60 0.14 -7.28
CA SER A 21 -6.58 0.65 -8.65
C SER A 21 -5.40 0.02 -9.40
N ILE A 22 -5.17 0.49 -10.62
CA ILE A 22 -4.07 0.06 -11.49
C ILE A 22 -3.25 1.29 -11.87
N ILE A 23 -1.92 1.21 -11.73
CA ILE A 23 -1.01 2.26 -12.20
C ILE A 23 -0.86 2.23 -13.72
N SER A 24 -0.53 3.39 -14.32
CA SER A 24 -0.28 3.47 -15.75
C SER A 24 0.94 2.64 -16.17
N ASP A 25 1.00 2.27 -17.46
CA ASP A 25 2.16 1.59 -18.03
C ASP A 25 3.42 2.47 -17.97
N GLU A 26 3.26 3.77 -18.08
CA GLU A 26 4.36 4.73 -18.00
C GLU A 26 4.94 4.79 -16.59
N LEU A 27 4.09 4.93 -15.55
CA LEU A 27 4.53 4.92 -14.16
C LEU A 27 5.19 3.58 -13.81
N HIS A 28 4.58 2.46 -14.17
CA HIS A 28 5.15 1.13 -13.97
C HIS A 28 6.55 1.00 -14.57
N LYS A 29 6.72 1.39 -15.84
CA LYS A 29 8.00 1.35 -16.56
C LYS A 29 9.06 2.24 -15.90
N ILE A 30 8.70 3.46 -15.48
CA ILE A 30 9.63 4.38 -14.81
C ILE A 30 10.10 3.77 -13.48
N LEU A 31 9.18 3.32 -12.64
CA LEU A 31 9.51 2.75 -11.34
C LEU A 31 10.36 1.48 -11.48
N LEU A 32 9.97 0.54 -12.32
CA LEU A 32 10.70 -0.72 -12.51
C LEU A 32 12.09 -0.52 -13.10
N SER A 33 12.23 0.34 -14.12
CA SER A 33 13.53 0.62 -14.74
C SER A 33 14.48 1.31 -13.76
N THR A 34 13.97 2.24 -12.94
CA THR A 34 14.77 2.94 -11.93
C THR A 34 15.16 2.00 -10.78
N ALA A 35 14.27 1.12 -10.32
CA ALA A 35 14.58 0.09 -9.34
C ALA A 35 15.74 -0.81 -9.81
N ASN A 36 15.66 -1.28 -11.06
CA ASN A 36 16.70 -2.10 -11.66
C ASN A 36 18.03 -1.33 -11.83
N LYS A 37 17.98 -0.03 -12.18
CA LYS A 37 19.17 0.84 -12.24
C LYS A 37 19.85 0.94 -10.86
N ILE A 38 19.10 1.18 -9.80
CA ILE A 38 19.62 1.24 -8.43
C ILE A 38 20.29 -0.10 -8.08
N ARG A 39 19.60 -1.20 -8.32
CA ARG A 39 20.06 -2.55 -7.96
C ARG A 39 21.33 -2.97 -8.69
N LYS A 40 21.48 -2.60 -9.97
CA LYS A 40 22.67 -2.92 -10.78
C LYS A 40 23.91 -2.09 -10.41
N ASN A 41 23.74 -0.96 -9.75
CA ASN A 41 24.84 -0.05 -9.42
C ASN A 41 25.22 -0.14 -7.93
N LYS A 42 26.42 -0.67 -7.64
CA LYS A 42 26.91 -0.86 -6.26
C LYS A 42 26.89 0.44 -5.44
N ASN A 43 27.31 1.55 -6.04
CA ASN A 43 27.34 2.85 -5.34
C ASN A 43 25.94 3.35 -5.01
N LEU A 44 24.99 3.20 -5.94
CA LEU A 44 23.59 3.56 -5.69
C LEU A 44 22.97 2.67 -4.61
N ARG A 45 23.20 1.36 -4.63
CA ARG A 45 22.70 0.46 -3.57
C ARG A 45 23.18 0.88 -2.19
N THR A 46 24.48 1.20 -2.04
CA THR A 46 25.03 1.64 -0.75
C THR A 46 24.45 2.99 -0.32
N LYS A 47 24.36 3.95 -1.26
CA LYS A 47 23.83 5.30 -0.98
C LYS A 47 22.34 5.31 -0.64
N LEU A 48 21.55 4.47 -1.32
CA LEU A 48 20.09 4.46 -1.26
C LEU A 48 19.52 3.32 -0.40
N ASP A 49 20.34 2.58 0.31
CA ASP A 49 19.90 1.54 1.26
C ASP A 49 18.96 2.16 2.30
N TYR A 50 17.73 1.66 2.36
CA TYR A 50 16.70 2.24 3.20
C TYR A 50 16.22 1.30 4.31
N ARG A 51 16.74 0.07 4.39
CA ARG A 51 16.33 -1.00 5.32
C ARG A 51 16.28 -0.56 6.78
N LYS A 52 17.25 0.23 7.24
CA LYS A 52 17.31 0.69 8.65
C LYS A 52 16.14 1.59 9.07
N ARG A 53 15.31 2.03 8.13
CA ARG A 53 14.17 2.93 8.37
C ARG A 53 12.82 2.26 8.14
N LEU A 54 12.83 0.98 7.78
CA LEU A 54 11.64 0.20 7.45
C LEU A 54 11.47 -0.97 8.42
N ALA A 55 10.24 -1.46 8.52
CA ALA A 55 9.88 -2.58 9.39
C ALA A 55 10.17 -3.95 8.76
N GLY A 56 10.42 -3.99 7.45
CA GLY A 56 10.56 -5.22 6.69
C GLY A 56 11.78 -6.06 7.11
N ASN A 57 11.62 -7.37 7.13
CA ASN A 57 12.70 -8.34 7.20
C ASN A 57 13.12 -8.72 5.77
N LEU A 58 13.63 -7.73 5.03
CA LEU A 58 14.05 -7.85 3.65
C LEU A 58 15.55 -7.58 3.51
N THR A 59 16.20 -8.28 2.57
CA THR A 59 17.63 -8.08 2.29
C THR A 59 17.88 -6.90 1.35
N GLU A 60 16.86 -6.44 0.59
CA GLU A 60 17.02 -5.37 -0.40
C GLU A 60 15.81 -4.41 -0.37
N GLU A 61 16.02 -3.21 0.19
CA GLU A 61 15.07 -2.10 0.19
C GLU A 61 15.81 -0.79 -0.10
N TYR A 62 15.39 -0.05 -1.12
CA TYR A 62 16.10 1.14 -1.58
C TYR A 62 15.18 2.35 -1.73
N SER A 63 15.67 3.51 -1.33
CA SER A 63 15.06 4.80 -1.65
C SER A 63 15.24 5.15 -3.13
N TYR A 64 14.27 5.84 -3.71
CA TYR A 64 14.38 6.44 -5.04
C TYR A 64 14.99 7.86 -5.02
N THR A 65 15.40 8.38 -3.87
CA THR A 65 15.86 9.76 -3.73
C THR A 65 17.02 10.08 -4.69
N GLY A 66 16.77 11.03 -5.61
CA GLY A 66 17.76 11.44 -6.62
C GLY A 66 18.08 10.38 -7.68
N ALA A 67 17.26 9.30 -7.79
CA ALA A 67 17.46 8.27 -8.80
C ALA A 67 16.67 8.55 -10.09
N PHE A 68 15.60 9.34 -10.01
CA PHE A 68 14.82 9.80 -11.17
C PHE A 68 15.51 10.96 -11.87
N THR A 69 15.26 11.08 -13.18
CA THR A 69 15.46 12.35 -13.90
C THR A 69 14.32 13.30 -13.53
N SER A 70 14.52 14.63 -13.74
CA SER A 70 13.47 15.62 -13.44
C SER A 70 12.16 15.34 -14.18
N LYS A 71 12.23 14.86 -15.42
CA LYS A 71 11.05 14.46 -16.20
C LYS A 71 10.32 13.26 -15.55
N GLN A 72 11.07 12.23 -15.14
CA GLN A 72 10.51 11.05 -14.49
C GLN A 72 9.88 11.41 -13.14
N GLU A 73 10.56 12.24 -12.33
CA GLU A 73 10.04 12.66 -11.03
C GLU A 73 8.73 13.42 -11.19
N LYS A 74 8.61 14.30 -12.18
CA LYS A 74 7.37 15.01 -12.47
C LYS A 74 6.23 14.06 -12.80
N ILE A 75 6.43 13.08 -13.70
CA ILE A 75 5.41 12.09 -14.08
C ILE A 75 4.98 11.27 -12.85
N VAL A 76 5.94 10.78 -12.05
CA VAL A 76 5.68 10.01 -10.83
C VAL A 76 4.87 10.83 -9.83
N ASP A 77 5.27 12.08 -9.58
CA ASP A 77 4.62 12.94 -8.60
C ASP A 77 3.18 13.32 -9.06
N GLU A 78 2.97 13.65 -10.33
CA GLU A 78 1.66 14.01 -10.87
C GLU A 78 0.67 12.85 -10.79
N GLU A 79 1.05 11.65 -11.27
CA GLU A 79 0.16 10.49 -11.23
C GLU A 79 -0.15 10.05 -9.80
N LEU A 80 0.85 9.99 -8.93
CA LEU A 80 0.65 9.60 -7.53
C LEU A 80 -0.24 10.58 -6.76
N LYS A 81 -0.07 11.88 -6.95
CA LYS A 81 -0.94 12.90 -6.34
C LYS A 81 -2.37 12.80 -6.86
N TRP A 82 -2.54 12.60 -8.17
CA TRP A 82 -3.85 12.41 -8.77
C TRP A 82 -4.57 11.18 -8.18
N LEU A 83 -3.89 10.03 -8.11
CA LEU A 83 -4.45 8.81 -7.52
C LEU A 83 -4.77 8.98 -6.03
N ALA A 84 -3.88 9.61 -5.25
CA ALA A 84 -4.11 9.86 -3.83
C ALA A 84 -5.29 10.82 -3.60
N SER A 85 -5.47 11.85 -4.45
CA SER A 85 -6.64 12.72 -4.36
C SER A 85 -7.94 11.96 -4.63
N HIS A 86 -7.93 11.03 -5.61
CA HIS A 86 -9.09 10.19 -5.89
C HIS A 86 -9.43 9.26 -4.71
N PHE A 87 -8.43 8.70 -4.03
CA PHE A 87 -8.66 7.95 -2.79
C PHE A 87 -9.45 8.81 -1.79
N THR A 88 -9.10 10.08 -1.58
CA THR A 88 -9.80 10.94 -0.62
C THR A 88 -11.25 11.23 -1.01
N LYS A 89 -11.55 11.32 -2.32
CA LYS A 89 -12.90 11.59 -2.83
C LYS A 89 -13.90 10.45 -2.53
N PHE A 90 -13.42 9.21 -2.37
CA PHE A 90 -14.27 8.09 -1.97
C PHE A 90 -14.78 8.19 -0.52
N SER A 91 -14.20 9.05 0.31
CA SER A 91 -14.61 9.23 1.71
C SER A 91 -16.08 9.60 1.85
N LYS A 92 -16.59 10.47 0.97
CA LYS A 92 -18.00 10.89 0.95
C LYS A 92 -18.93 9.72 0.71
N GLN A 93 -18.60 8.87 -0.28
CA GLN A 93 -19.42 7.71 -0.64
C GLN A 93 -19.35 6.59 0.42
N LEU A 94 -18.14 6.33 0.96
CA LEU A 94 -17.88 5.17 1.81
C LEU A 94 -18.12 5.45 3.31
N LEU A 95 -17.88 6.68 3.76
CA LEU A 95 -17.96 7.06 5.17
C LEU A 95 -19.06 8.09 5.44
N ASN A 96 -19.75 8.59 4.42
CA ASN A 96 -20.68 9.72 4.51
C ASN A 96 -20.02 10.99 5.11
N LYS A 97 -18.72 11.16 4.87
CA LYS A 97 -17.90 12.31 5.30
C LYS A 97 -17.03 12.76 4.13
N ASP A 98 -16.97 14.06 3.91
CA ASP A 98 -16.16 14.62 2.83
C ASP A 98 -14.76 14.97 3.34
N PHE A 99 -13.78 14.14 2.99
CA PHE A 99 -12.36 14.34 3.20
C PHE A 99 -11.61 14.63 1.90
N SER A 100 -12.33 15.04 0.85
CA SER A 100 -11.76 15.26 -0.48
C SER A 100 -10.64 16.29 -0.44
N VAL A 101 -9.54 15.97 -1.12
CA VAL A 101 -8.34 16.81 -1.23
C VAL A 101 -7.92 16.87 -2.70
N GLU A 102 -7.72 18.08 -3.21
CA GLU A 102 -7.24 18.27 -4.57
C GLU A 102 -5.75 17.86 -4.70
N PRO A 103 -5.28 17.42 -5.90
CA PRO A 103 -3.91 16.93 -6.09
C PRO A 103 -2.81 17.89 -5.62
N ASP A 104 -3.01 19.21 -5.79
CA ASP A 104 -2.04 20.24 -5.37
C ASP A 104 -1.87 20.33 -3.86
N ASN A 105 -2.85 19.86 -3.10
CA ASN A 105 -2.81 19.79 -1.64
C ASN A 105 -2.29 18.44 -1.11
N ILE A 106 -2.03 17.48 -1.98
CA ILE A 106 -1.36 16.22 -1.64
C ILE A 106 0.15 16.43 -1.65
N ILE A 107 0.79 16.12 -0.53
CA ILE A 107 2.25 16.16 -0.37
C ILE A 107 2.77 14.74 -0.35
N ILE A 108 3.62 14.38 -1.32
CA ILE A 108 4.35 13.11 -1.28
C ILE A 108 5.43 13.22 -0.21
N GLN A 109 5.34 12.41 0.83
CA GLN A 109 6.38 12.30 1.84
C GLN A 109 7.55 11.49 1.28
N LYS A 110 8.63 12.16 0.90
CA LYS A 110 9.83 11.50 0.40
C LYS A 110 10.57 10.79 1.55
N PRO A 111 11.20 9.66 1.31
CA PRO A 111 11.39 9.05 0.00
C PRO A 111 10.22 8.14 -0.41
N VAL A 112 10.09 7.95 -1.71
CA VAL A 112 9.48 6.77 -2.31
C VAL A 112 10.49 5.63 -2.20
N TRP A 113 10.08 4.40 -1.87
CA TRP A 113 11.03 3.29 -1.73
C TRP A 113 10.55 2.01 -2.39
N VAL A 114 11.50 1.19 -2.85
CA VAL A 114 11.27 -0.11 -3.47
C VAL A 114 11.72 -1.24 -2.56
N ASN A 115 10.93 -2.30 -2.54
CA ASN A 115 11.17 -3.55 -1.82
C ASN A 115 11.37 -4.68 -2.84
N PHE A 116 12.49 -5.38 -2.75
CA PHE A 116 12.76 -6.62 -3.50
C PHE A 116 12.61 -7.80 -2.53
N MET A 117 11.44 -8.39 -2.49
CA MET A 117 11.08 -9.42 -1.53
C MET A 117 11.33 -10.82 -2.12
N LYS A 118 12.11 -11.61 -1.44
CA LYS A 118 12.49 -12.99 -1.79
C LYS A 118 11.78 -14.02 -0.91
N ALA A 119 11.97 -15.29 -1.21
CA ALA A 119 11.45 -16.39 -0.41
C ALA A 119 11.87 -16.26 1.08
N GLY A 120 10.91 -16.45 1.98
CA GLY A 120 11.09 -16.35 3.43
C GLY A 120 11.13 -14.93 3.98
N GLU A 121 11.21 -13.90 3.14
CA GLU A 121 11.17 -12.51 3.58
C GLU A 121 9.72 -12.04 3.80
N TRP A 122 9.52 -11.07 4.70
CA TRP A 122 8.20 -10.62 5.11
C TRP A 122 8.21 -9.23 5.75
N ASN A 123 7.05 -8.59 5.83
CA ASN A 123 6.89 -7.36 6.61
C ASN A 123 6.00 -7.64 7.82
N PRO A 124 6.48 -7.43 9.07
CA PRO A 124 5.67 -7.58 10.27
C PRO A 124 4.51 -6.58 10.31
N VAL A 125 3.62 -6.73 11.25
CA VAL A 125 2.52 -5.77 11.48
C VAL A 125 3.13 -4.40 11.80
N HIS A 126 2.79 -3.41 11.00
CA HIS A 126 3.27 -2.04 11.13
C HIS A 126 2.24 -1.03 10.61
N SER A 127 2.55 0.24 10.77
CA SER A 127 1.83 1.38 10.19
C SER A 127 2.82 2.45 9.72
N HIS A 128 2.37 3.44 8.99
CA HIS A 128 3.22 4.50 8.44
C HIS A 128 2.98 5.86 9.07
N SER A 129 3.90 6.79 8.81
CA SER A 129 3.70 8.22 9.00
C SER A 129 2.80 8.79 7.89
N GLY A 130 2.30 10.02 8.09
CA GLY A 130 1.41 10.69 7.14
C GLY A 130 -0.06 10.35 7.35
N ASP A 131 -0.87 10.75 6.37
CA ASP A 131 -2.33 10.57 6.39
C ASP A 131 -2.77 9.41 5.51
N ILE A 132 -2.13 9.24 4.35
CA ILE A 132 -2.40 8.21 3.36
C ILE A 132 -1.12 7.45 3.06
N SER A 133 -1.23 6.16 2.82
CA SER A 133 -0.14 5.32 2.32
C SER A 133 -0.60 4.54 1.10
N CYS A 134 0.33 4.18 0.24
CA CYS A 134 0.06 3.23 -0.83
C CYS A 134 1.20 2.24 -1.02
N VAL A 135 0.85 1.10 -1.61
CA VAL A 135 1.79 0.11 -2.12
C VAL A 135 1.43 -0.23 -3.57
N MET A 136 2.43 -0.18 -4.45
CA MET A 136 2.34 -0.54 -5.86
C MET A 136 3.12 -1.82 -6.13
N TYR A 137 2.61 -2.70 -6.97
CA TYR A 137 3.26 -3.97 -7.30
C TYR A 137 3.84 -3.92 -8.71
N LEU A 138 5.16 -3.91 -8.82
CA LEU A 138 5.87 -3.81 -10.10
C LEU A 138 6.16 -5.18 -10.73
N LYS A 139 6.25 -6.22 -9.92
CA LYS A 139 6.44 -7.60 -10.35
C LYS A 139 5.80 -8.54 -9.33
N VAL A 140 4.89 -9.36 -9.79
CA VAL A 140 4.23 -10.39 -8.96
C VAL A 140 4.28 -11.72 -9.71
N PRO A 141 5.30 -12.57 -9.48
CA PRO A 141 5.39 -13.88 -10.11
C PRO A 141 4.18 -14.75 -9.77
N LYS A 142 3.67 -15.48 -10.78
CA LYS A 142 2.52 -16.36 -10.64
C LYS A 142 2.76 -17.51 -9.64
N GLU A 143 3.99 -17.92 -9.46
CA GLU A 143 4.41 -18.97 -8.53
C GLU A 143 4.01 -18.66 -7.10
N ILE A 144 3.91 -17.36 -6.72
CA ILE A 144 3.44 -16.95 -5.39
C ILE A 144 1.95 -17.26 -5.21
N ALA A 145 1.15 -17.01 -6.23
CA ALA A 145 -0.28 -17.33 -6.19
C ALA A 145 -0.51 -18.86 -6.25
N GLU A 146 0.27 -19.55 -7.10
CA GLU A 146 0.23 -21.00 -7.23
C GLU A 146 0.62 -21.71 -5.92
N GLU A 147 1.54 -21.13 -5.11
CA GLU A 147 1.91 -21.66 -3.80
C GLU A 147 0.70 -21.75 -2.85
N ASN A 148 -0.21 -20.80 -2.91
CA ASN A 148 -1.42 -20.82 -2.06
C ASN A 148 -2.37 -21.98 -2.41
N ILE A 149 -2.26 -22.55 -3.60
CA ILE A 149 -3.12 -23.64 -4.11
C ILE A 149 -2.42 -24.98 -4.00
N ASN A 150 -1.13 -25.04 -4.36
CA ASN A 150 -0.42 -26.29 -4.66
C ASN A 150 0.59 -26.70 -3.57
N SER A 151 1.02 -25.79 -2.66
CA SER A 151 1.98 -26.19 -1.63
C SER A 151 1.32 -27.07 -0.56
N GLU A 152 2.02 -28.07 -0.08
CA GLU A 152 1.53 -28.96 0.98
C GLU A 152 1.15 -28.17 2.25
N MET A 153 1.92 -27.15 2.58
CA MET A 153 1.68 -26.30 3.74
C MET A 153 0.43 -25.42 3.55
N SER A 154 0.30 -24.75 2.40
CA SER A 154 -0.79 -23.80 2.15
C SER A 154 -2.11 -24.50 1.82
N SER A 155 -2.08 -25.62 1.09
CA SER A 155 -3.31 -26.35 0.71
C SER A 155 -4.03 -26.97 1.90
N LYS A 156 -3.35 -27.19 3.01
CA LYS A 156 -3.92 -27.67 4.28
C LYS A 156 -4.34 -26.54 5.23
N SER A 157 -4.04 -25.28 4.88
CA SER A 157 -4.43 -24.13 5.66
C SER A 157 -5.87 -23.70 5.32
N ASN A 158 -6.63 -23.31 6.32
CA ASN A 158 -7.93 -22.65 6.10
C ASN A 158 -7.76 -21.19 5.64
N THR A 159 -6.53 -20.66 5.70
CA THR A 159 -6.20 -19.28 5.30
C THR A 159 -4.86 -19.24 4.55
N PRO A 160 -4.79 -19.75 3.30
CA PRO A 160 -3.59 -19.66 2.49
C PRO A 160 -3.16 -18.20 2.31
N SER A 161 -1.93 -17.83 2.70
CA SER A 161 -1.52 -16.43 2.83
C SER A 161 -0.20 -16.08 2.12
N ALA A 162 0.45 -17.03 1.43
CA ALA A 162 1.72 -16.77 0.77
C ALA A 162 1.71 -15.51 -0.10
N GLY A 163 2.60 -14.56 0.22
CA GLY A 163 2.79 -13.30 -0.50
C GLY A 163 1.63 -12.30 -0.43
N LYS A 164 0.59 -12.57 0.35
CA LYS A 164 -0.56 -11.67 0.51
C LYS A 164 -0.23 -10.48 1.41
N ILE A 165 -0.96 -9.38 1.19
CA ILE A 165 -1.00 -8.24 2.12
C ILE A 165 -2.29 -8.35 2.95
N GLU A 166 -2.17 -8.14 4.26
CA GLU A 166 -3.31 -8.10 5.18
C GLU A 166 -3.38 -6.76 5.88
N PHE A 167 -4.58 -6.20 5.95
CA PHE A 167 -4.92 -5.00 6.70
C PHE A 167 -5.75 -5.39 7.92
N GLN A 168 -5.48 -4.78 9.07
CA GLN A 168 -6.10 -5.11 10.34
C GLN A 168 -6.69 -3.88 11.01
N TYR A 169 -7.96 -3.98 11.45
CA TYR A 169 -8.66 -2.91 12.15
C TYR A 169 -9.66 -3.45 13.18
N GLY A 170 -9.59 -2.92 14.39
CA GLY A 170 -10.47 -3.34 15.48
C GLY A 170 -10.20 -4.75 15.99
N ASP A 171 -11.13 -5.24 16.83
CA ASP A 171 -11.09 -6.56 17.39
C ASP A 171 -11.98 -7.52 16.61
N SER A 172 -11.62 -8.80 16.60
CA SER A 172 -12.46 -9.86 16.06
C SER A 172 -13.54 -10.20 17.07
N ILE A 173 -14.73 -9.63 16.87
CA ILE A 173 -15.93 -9.93 17.65
C ILE A 173 -16.99 -10.58 16.77
N GLY A 174 -17.99 -11.22 17.36
CA GLY A 174 -19.07 -11.82 16.58
C GLY A 174 -19.70 -10.82 15.58
N TYR A 175 -19.93 -11.28 14.36
CA TYR A 175 -20.50 -10.49 13.26
C TYR A 175 -19.62 -9.31 12.78
N SER A 176 -18.31 -9.34 13.06
CA SER A 176 -17.35 -8.35 12.55
C SER A 176 -16.20 -9.01 11.79
N GLN A 177 -15.53 -8.24 10.94
CA GLN A 177 -14.33 -8.62 10.24
C GLN A 177 -13.20 -7.65 10.63
N SER A 178 -12.17 -8.15 11.30
CA SER A 178 -11.03 -7.37 11.77
C SER A 178 -9.81 -7.44 10.83
N GLY A 179 -9.79 -8.37 9.90
CA GLY A 179 -8.72 -8.54 8.91
C GLY A 179 -9.26 -8.58 7.48
N LEU A 180 -8.54 -7.95 6.56
CA LEU A 180 -8.85 -7.98 5.13
C LEU A 180 -7.58 -8.30 4.36
N MET A 181 -7.58 -9.43 3.64
CA MET A 181 -6.40 -9.95 2.95
C MET A 181 -6.58 -9.88 1.43
N PHE A 182 -5.53 -9.45 0.73
CA PHE A 182 -5.51 -9.37 -0.73
C PHE A 182 -4.36 -10.16 -1.32
N THR A 183 -4.61 -10.82 -2.45
CA THR A 183 -3.58 -11.35 -3.34
C THR A 183 -3.26 -10.27 -4.37
N PRO A 184 -2.09 -9.63 -4.30
CA PRO A 184 -1.75 -8.56 -5.24
C PRO A 184 -1.47 -9.12 -6.63
N GLN A 185 -1.72 -8.30 -7.64
CA GLN A 185 -1.36 -8.54 -9.03
C GLN A 185 -0.36 -7.47 -9.51
N GLU A 186 0.37 -7.76 -10.58
CA GLU A 186 1.24 -6.78 -11.21
C GLU A 186 0.46 -5.55 -11.67
N LYS A 187 1.01 -4.36 -11.42
CA LYS A 187 0.41 -3.02 -11.58
C LYS A 187 -0.69 -2.66 -10.58
N ASP A 188 -1.09 -3.53 -9.67
CA ASP A 188 -1.98 -3.11 -8.59
C ASP A 188 -1.36 -1.98 -7.78
N ILE A 189 -2.21 -1.06 -7.36
CA ILE A 189 -1.94 -0.09 -6.31
C ILE A 189 -3.06 -0.16 -5.26
N TYR A 190 -2.68 -0.23 -4.00
CA TYR A 190 -3.60 -0.15 -2.87
C TYR A 190 -3.33 1.12 -2.10
N PHE A 191 -4.37 1.95 -1.94
CA PHE A 191 -4.37 3.11 -1.05
C PHE A 191 -5.11 2.81 0.23
N PHE A 192 -4.59 3.29 1.35
CA PHE A 192 -5.15 3.08 2.68
C PHE A 192 -4.72 4.20 3.65
N PRO A 193 -5.46 4.42 4.76
CA PRO A 193 -5.01 5.33 5.80
C PRO A 193 -3.64 4.91 6.35
N ALA A 194 -2.69 5.84 6.43
CA ALA A 194 -1.30 5.52 6.82
C ALA A 194 -1.20 4.83 8.19
N LYS A 195 -2.13 5.11 9.11
CA LYS A 195 -2.18 4.50 10.45
C LYS A 195 -2.84 3.12 10.49
N LEU A 196 -3.41 2.66 9.37
CA LEU A 196 -3.99 1.33 9.30
C LEU A 196 -2.90 0.28 9.42
N LYS A 197 -3.01 -0.59 10.42
CA LYS A 197 -2.08 -1.70 10.63
C LYS A 197 -2.17 -2.68 9.46
N HIS A 198 -1.02 -3.11 8.97
CA HIS A 198 -0.94 -4.08 7.89
C HIS A 198 0.35 -4.87 7.97
N MET A 199 0.36 -6.01 7.31
CA MET A 199 1.50 -6.90 7.21
C MET A 199 1.57 -7.54 5.82
N VAL A 200 2.72 -8.09 5.49
CA VAL A 200 2.92 -8.85 4.26
C VAL A 200 3.47 -10.20 4.61
N TYR A 201 2.74 -11.25 4.21
CA TYR A 201 3.13 -12.62 4.47
C TYR A 201 4.31 -13.05 3.60
N PRO A 202 5.20 -13.91 4.14
CA PRO A 202 6.24 -14.54 3.34
C PRO A 202 5.66 -15.48 2.29
N PHE A 203 6.49 -15.85 1.33
CA PHE A 203 6.28 -16.95 0.40
C PHE A 203 7.54 -17.80 0.33
N ASN A 204 7.45 -19.05 -0.11
CA ASN A 204 8.58 -19.99 -0.18
C ASN A 204 9.07 -20.24 -1.61
N SER A 205 8.27 -19.88 -2.61
CA SER A 205 8.61 -20.00 -4.02
C SER A 205 9.93 -19.29 -4.33
N LYS A 206 10.85 -19.95 -5.03
CA LYS A 206 12.18 -19.42 -5.40
C LYS A 206 12.07 -18.33 -6.47
N THR A 207 11.40 -17.27 -6.15
CA THR A 207 11.14 -16.13 -7.03
C THR A 207 11.27 -14.81 -6.26
N GLU A 208 11.00 -13.70 -6.93
CA GLU A 208 11.13 -12.36 -6.35
C GLU A 208 9.94 -11.49 -6.72
N ARG A 209 9.30 -10.90 -5.72
CA ARG A 209 8.27 -9.86 -5.87
C ARG A 209 8.91 -8.49 -5.71
N ILE A 210 8.50 -7.53 -6.54
CA ILE A 210 8.96 -6.14 -6.45
C ILE A 210 7.75 -5.25 -6.17
N SER A 211 7.83 -4.47 -5.08
CA SER A 211 6.80 -3.49 -4.73
C SER A 211 7.41 -2.14 -4.38
N VAL A 212 6.63 -1.08 -4.53
CA VAL A 212 7.02 0.30 -4.22
C VAL A 212 6.01 0.90 -3.27
N SER A 213 6.47 1.57 -2.23
CA SER A 213 5.60 2.21 -1.25
C SER A 213 5.85 3.71 -1.17
N VAL A 214 4.78 4.43 -0.85
CA VAL A 214 4.77 5.90 -0.73
C VAL A 214 3.82 6.31 0.38
N ASN A 215 4.22 7.31 1.15
CA ASN A 215 3.35 7.98 2.11
C ASN A 215 3.00 9.38 1.62
N PHE A 216 1.81 9.83 2.00
CA PHE A 216 1.32 11.16 1.64
C PHE A 216 0.82 11.89 2.89
N ALA A 217 0.98 13.21 2.88
CA ALA A 217 0.32 14.10 3.82
C ALA A 217 -0.71 14.97 3.09
N ASP A 218 -1.81 15.21 3.75
CA ASP A 218 -2.81 16.19 3.35
C ASP A 218 -2.44 17.56 3.94
N ARG A 219 -2.13 18.52 3.06
CA ARG A 219 -1.77 19.89 3.47
C ARG A 219 -2.87 20.55 4.29
N ILE A 220 -4.13 20.31 3.94
CA ILE A 220 -5.28 20.92 4.64
C ILE A 220 -5.40 20.33 6.04
N ASN A 221 -5.26 19.01 6.17
CA ASN A 221 -5.28 18.33 7.46
C ASN A 221 -4.09 18.75 8.34
N ALA A 222 -2.91 18.88 7.75
CA ALA A 222 -1.72 19.38 8.44
C ALA A 222 -1.93 20.80 8.99
N MET A 223 -2.52 21.71 8.21
CA MET A 223 -2.84 23.08 8.66
C MET A 223 -3.89 23.09 9.79
N ARG A 224 -4.95 22.29 9.67
CA ARG A 224 -5.98 22.16 10.74
C ARG A 224 -5.38 21.66 12.05
N ASN A 225 -4.47 20.68 11.97
CA ASN A 225 -3.79 20.13 13.14
C ASN A 225 -2.86 21.16 13.81
N LEU A 226 -2.16 22.01 13.03
CA LEU A 226 -1.34 23.11 13.57
C LEU A 226 -2.21 24.17 14.25
N GLN A 227 -3.32 24.57 13.63
CA GLN A 227 -4.27 25.52 14.23
C GLN A 227 -4.87 25.00 15.53
N ALA A 228 -5.24 23.71 15.59
CA ALA A 228 -5.77 23.07 16.80
C ALA A 228 -4.76 23.04 17.96
N ARG A 229 -3.45 23.07 17.65
CA ARG A 229 -2.35 23.12 18.64
C ARG A 229 -1.95 24.56 19.02
N GLY A 230 -2.57 25.57 18.42
CA GLY A 230 -2.19 26.97 18.63
C GLY A 230 -0.86 27.39 18.00
N GLU A 231 -0.32 26.55 17.13
CA GLU A 231 0.91 26.80 16.36
C GLU A 231 0.52 27.53 15.06
N ARG A 232 1.13 28.73 14.81
CA ARG A 232 0.91 29.54 13.60
C ARG A 232 2.03 29.33 12.58
#